data_33901b2fafe895323d086873d2b5cfca
#
_entry.id   33901b2fafe895323d086873d2b5cfca
#
_cell.length_a   1.000
_cell.length_b   1.000
_cell.length_c   1.000
_cell.angle_alpha   90.00
_cell.angle_beta   90.00
_cell.angle_gamma   90.00
#
_symmetry.space_group_name_H-M   'P 1'
#
loop_
_entity.id
_entity.type
_entity.pdbx_description
1 polymer ?
#
loop_
_entity_poly.entity_id
_entity_poly.type
_entity_poly.pdbx_seq_one_letter_code
_entity_poly.pdbx_strand_id
1 'polypeptide(L)'
;MPTARENELFRKSENVKKWITYYRRNWDLFAEEVLGIKLYPVQKLKLHMIGVADEYWDFSSRSTAKSFIVGVAAFCAMSLYPHSEVVVTSSSIPQSARLVRDKMIKEIIKKYSPYLKHLYEKGYLTVKMLDEGVFVLTNTLNESTTTVAVCSE
;
A
#
# COMPACT_ATOMS: atom_id res chain seq x y z
N MET A 1 41.37 4.76 -2.77
CA MET A 1 40.58 4.79 -1.52
C MET A 1 39.33 5.62 -1.76
N PRO A 2 38.14 5.18 -1.32
CA PRO A 2 36.92 5.95 -1.50
C PRO A 2 36.99 7.28 -0.74
N THR A 3 36.43 8.33 -1.33
CA THR A 3 36.37 9.66 -0.74
C THR A 3 35.41 9.71 0.46
N ALA A 4 35.53 10.74 1.32
CA ALA A 4 34.61 10.92 2.45
C ALA A 4 33.13 10.98 2.02
N ARG A 5 32.85 11.61 0.85
CA ARG A 5 31.50 11.69 0.24
C ARG A 5 30.98 10.32 -0.22
N GLU A 6 31.83 9.50 -0.83
CA GLU A 6 31.47 8.13 -1.25
C GLU A 6 31.18 7.24 -0.05
N ASN A 7 31.97 7.35 1.04
CA ASN A 7 31.72 6.65 2.29
C ASN A 7 30.40 7.07 2.96
N GLU A 8 30.05 8.37 2.89
CA GLU A 8 28.77 8.87 3.42
C GLU A 8 27.58 8.35 2.61
N LEU A 9 27.67 8.37 1.27
CA LEU A 9 26.64 7.83 0.39
C LEU A 9 26.46 6.33 0.61
N PHE A 10 27.53 5.59 0.77
CA PHE A 10 27.49 4.15 1.07
C PHE A 10 26.77 3.89 2.42
N ARG A 11 27.12 4.60 3.49
CA ARG A 11 26.44 4.49 4.79
C ARG A 11 24.95 4.82 4.70
N LYS A 12 24.57 5.86 3.95
CA LYS A 12 23.15 6.21 3.72
C LYS A 12 22.43 5.09 2.99
N SER A 13 23.04 4.50 1.95
CA SER A 13 22.44 3.38 1.22
C SER A 13 22.24 2.14 2.08
N GLU A 14 23.18 1.80 2.93
CA GLU A 14 23.09 0.68 3.88
C GLU A 14 21.97 0.91 4.91
N ASN A 15 21.86 2.12 5.43
CA ASN A 15 20.77 2.47 6.36
C ASN A 15 19.40 2.37 5.70
N VAL A 16 19.26 2.83 4.45
CA VAL A 16 18.02 2.70 3.67
C VAL A 16 17.67 1.24 3.43
N LYS A 17 18.65 0.39 3.08
CA LYS A 17 18.43 -1.06 2.93
C LYS A 17 17.93 -1.70 4.22
N LYS A 18 18.55 -1.40 5.37
CA LYS A 18 18.12 -1.91 6.68
C LYS A 18 16.70 -1.45 7.01
N TRP A 19 16.37 -0.18 6.76
CA TRP A 19 15.07 0.42 6.96
C TRP A 19 14.00 -0.30 6.11
N ILE A 20 14.24 -0.46 4.82
CA ILE A 20 13.31 -1.15 3.91
C ILE A 20 13.12 -2.62 4.33
N THR A 21 14.23 -3.32 4.68
CA THR A 21 14.17 -4.73 5.10
C THR A 21 13.36 -4.89 6.38
N TYR A 22 13.51 -3.96 7.33
CA TYR A 22 12.73 -3.95 8.56
C TYR A 22 11.24 -3.81 8.28
N TYR A 23 10.82 -2.83 7.49
CA TYR A 23 9.41 -2.59 7.21
C TYR A 23 8.78 -3.61 6.26
N ARG A 24 9.54 -4.26 5.40
CA ARG A 24 9.04 -5.38 4.59
C ARG A 24 8.56 -6.57 5.44
N ARG A 25 9.09 -6.72 6.62
CA ARG A 25 8.68 -7.74 7.59
C ARG A 25 7.65 -7.25 8.60
N ASN A 26 7.39 -5.94 8.64
CA ASN A 26 6.53 -5.29 9.64
C ASN A 26 5.63 -4.26 8.97
N TRP A 27 4.68 -4.73 8.14
CA TRP A 27 3.76 -3.85 7.43
C TRP A 27 2.84 -3.05 8.35
N ASP A 28 2.49 -3.60 9.49
CA ASP A 28 1.74 -2.94 10.55
C ASP A 28 2.48 -1.72 11.11
N LEU A 29 3.78 -1.85 11.36
CA LEU A 29 4.62 -0.73 11.80
C LEU A 29 4.82 0.29 10.67
N PHE A 30 5.02 -0.16 9.43
CA PHE A 30 5.11 0.73 8.27
C PHE A 30 3.85 1.59 8.10
N ALA A 31 2.68 0.98 8.24
CA ALA A 31 1.41 1.68 8.15
C ALA A 31 1.26 2.76 9.25
N GLU A 32 1.69 2.47 10.48
CA GLU A 32 1.59 3.43 11.58
C GLU A 32 2.67 4.51 11.55
N GLU A 33 3.94 4.12 11.40
CA GLU A 33 5.08 5.03 11.55
C GLU A 33 5.37 5.85 10.29
N VAL A 34 5.13 5.27 9.11
CA VAL A 34 5.44 5.92 7.82
C VAL A 34 4.19 6.45 7.15
N LEU A 35 3.16 5.60 6.96
CA LEU A 35 1.91 6.06 6.36
C LEU A 35 1.08 6.92 7.31
N GLY A 36 1.33 6.87 8.63
CA GLY A 36 0.60 7.63 9.65
C GLY A 36 -0.81 7.11 9.94
N ILE A 37 -1.10 5.87 9.59
CA ILE A 37 -2.42 5.25 9.73
C ILE A 37 -2.51 4.54 11.07
N LYS A 38 -3.30 5.05 12.01
CA LYS A 38 -3.55 4.37 13.29
C LYS A 38 -4.42 3.14 13.10
N LEU A 39 -3.91 1.98 13.51
CA LEU A 39 -4.57 0.68 13.38
C LEU A 39 -5.03 0.15 14.74
N TYR A 40 -6.20 -0.47 14.78
CA TYR A 40 -6.62 -1.26 15.94
C TYR A 40 -5.79 -2.57 16.04
N PRO A 41 -5.65 -3.17 17.24
CA PRO A 41 -4.81 -4.37 17.42
C PRO A 41 -5.10 -5.51 16.44
N VAL A 42 -6.37 -5.79 16.16
CA VAL A 42 -6.78 -6.81 15.19
C VAL A 42 -6.38 -6.43 13.76
N GLN A 43 -6.42 -5.15 13.41
CA GLN A 43 -6.00 -4.66 12.08
C GLN A 43 -4.48 -4.77 11.90
N LYS A 44 -3.72 -4.48 12.96
CA LYS A 44 -2.25 -4.68 12.98
C LYS A 44 -1.91 -6.13 12.73
N LEU A 45 -2.53 -7.05 13.49
CA LEU A 45 -2.30 -8.48 13.32
C LEU A 45 -2.60 -8.94 11.89
N LYS A 46 -3.75 -8.52 11.33
CA LYS A 46 -4.11 -8.86 9.95
C LYS A 46 -3.07 -8.34 8.95
N LEU A 47 -2.71 -7.07 9.07
CA LEU A 47 -1.75 -6.45 8.15
C LEU A 47 -0.36 -7.07 8.25
N HIS A 48 0.08 -7.39 9.48
CA HIS A 48 1.32 -8.12 9.71
C HIS A 48 1.29 -9.49 9.02
N MET A 49 0.23 -10.26 9.23
CA MET A 49 0.07 -11.59 8.61
C MET A 49 0.05 -11.53 7.09
N ILE A 50 -0.62 -10.54 6.49
CA ILE A 50 -0.61 -10.33 5.02
C ILE A 50 0.82 -10.05 4.53
N GLY A 51 1.62 -9.31 5.30
CA GLY A 51 2.98 -8.92 4.90
C GLY A 51 4.01 -10.05 4.99
N VAL A 52 3.77 -11.10 5.80
CA VAL A 52 4.74 -12.17 6.06
C VAL A 52 4.32 -13.54 5.55
N ALA A 53 3.03 -13.79 5.31
CA ALA A 53 2.51 -15.06 4.85
C ALA A 53 2.45 -15.13 3.34
N ASP A 54 2.78 -16.28 2.76
CA ASP A 54 2.61 -16.53 1.32
C ASP A 54 1.13 -16.58 0.94
N GLU A 55 0.29 -17.10 1.85
CA GLU A 55 -1.17 -17.12 1.72
C GLU A 55 -1.83 -16.69 3.03
N TYR A 56 -2.85 -15.84 2.92
CA TYR A 56 -3.62 -15.39 4.07
C TYR A 56 -5.13 -15.41 3.79
N TRP A 57 -5.87 -16.09 4.64
CA TRP A 57 -7.33 -16.23 4.55
C TRP A 57 -8.01 -15.49 5.70
N ASP A 58 -8.87 -14.52 5.39
CA ASP A 58 -9.63 -13.75 6.40
C ASP A 58 -11.12 -14.12 6.36
N PHE A 59 -11.54 -14.97 7.27
CA PHE A 59 -12.94 -15.38 7.45
C PHE A 59 -13.72 -14.51 8.44
N SER A 60 -13.24 -13.32 8.72
CA SER A 60 -13.91 -12.42 9.67
C SER A 60 -15.27 -11.94 9.16
N SER A 61 -16.17 -11.59 10.09
CA SER A 61 -17.53 -11.13 9.83
C SER A 61 -17.58 -9.82 9.02
N ARG A 62 -18.75 -9.38 8.62
CA ARG A 62 -18.96 -8.04 8.02
C ARG A 62 -18.54 -6.96 9.02
N SER A 63 -18.16 -5.80 8.51
CA SER A 63 -17.73 -4.63 9.29
C SER A 63 -16.40 -4.76 10.07
N THR A 64 -15.59 -5.78 9.80
CA THR A 64 -14.27 -5.96 10.40
C THR A 64 -13.14 -5.26 9.64
N ALA A 65 -13.48 -4.22 8.86
CA ALA A 65 -12.54 -3.40 8.09
C ALA A 65 -11.70 -4.15 7.05
N LYS A 66 -12.14 -5.31 6.52
CA LYS A 66 -11.41 -6.10 5.51
C LYS A 66 -10.96 -5.25 4.31
N SER A 67 -11.90 -4.56 3.66
CA SER A 67 -11.60 -3.73 2.50
C SER A 67 -10.63 -2.57 2.81
N PHE A 68 -10.68 -2.04 4.03
CA PHE A 68 -9.73 -1.03 4.48
C PHE A 68 -8.32 -1.62 4.60
N ILE A 69 -8.18 -2.79 5.22
CA ILE A 69 -6.89 -3.48 5.39
C ILE A 69 -6.32 -3.91 4.04
N VAL A 70 -7.13 -4.39 3.10
CA VAL A 70 -6.69 -4.68 1.72
C VAL A 70 -6.12 -3.44 1.04
N GLY A 71 -6.79 -2.28 1.18
CA GLY A 71 -6.28 -1.01 0.66
C GLY A 71 -4.97 -0.58 1.32
N VAL A 72 -4.84 -0.70 2.64
CA VAL A 72 -3.59 -0.40 3.35
C VAL A 72 -2.47 -1.34 2.92
N ALA A 73 -2.74 -2.64 2.79
CA ALA A 73 -1.78 -3.64 2.32
C ALA A 73 -1.27 -3.32 0.90
N ALA A 74 -2.17 -2.92 -0.02
CA ALA A 74 -1.79 -2.49 -1.35
C ALA A 74 -0.83 -1.29 -1.31
N PHE A 75 -1.08 -0.28 -0.46
CA PHE A 75 -0.16 0.86 -0.31
C PHE A 75 1.16 0.48 0.36
N CYS A 76 1.18 -0.47 1.30
CA CYS A 76 2.43 -1.01 1.86
C CYS A 76 3.26 -1.68 0.76
N ALA A 77 2.65 -2.56 -0.03
CA ALA A 77 3.32 -3.23 -1.14
C ALA A 77 3.86 -2.23 -2.17
N MET A 78 3.02 -1.30 -2.65
CA MET A 78 3.42 -0.24 -3.58
C MET A 78 4.58 0.63 -3.07
N SER A 79 4.66 0.86 -1.77
CA SER A 79 5.69 1.75 -1.20
C SER A 79 6.99 1.02 -0.92
N LEU A 80 6.93 -0.24 -0.49
CA LEU A 80 8.10 -1.01 -0.04
C LEU A 80 8.78 -1.83 -1.14
N TYR A 81 8.06 -2.09 -2.25
CA TYR A 81 8.57 -2.92 -3.35
C TYR A 81 8.53 -2.13 -4.67
N PRO A 82 9.68 -1.58 -5.12
CA PRO A 82 9.77 -0.93 -6.43
C PRO A 82 9.36 -1.88 -7.55
N HIS A 83 8.74 -1.35 -8.60
CA HIS A 83 8.26 -2.08 -9.77
C HIS A 83 7.28 -3.22 -9.45
N SER A 84 6.62 -3.17 -8.29
CA SER A 84 5.64 -4.18 -7.92
C SER A 84 4.30 -3.96 -8.62
N GLU A 85 3.66 -5.05 -8.99
CA GLU A 85 2.29 -5.07 -9.48
C GLU A 85 1.40 -5.76 -8.45
N VAL A 86 0.47 -5.01 -7.86
CA VAL A 86 -0.52 -5.52 -6.92
C VAL A 86 -1.85 -5.64 -7.65
N VAL A 87 -2.47 -6.80 -7.61
CA VAL A 87 -3.80 -7.01 -8.20
C VAL A 87 -4.81 -7.27 -7.08
N VAL A 88 -5.86 -6.47 -7.07
CA VAL A 88 -7.00 -6.64 -6.16
C VAL A 88 -8.24 -6.91 -6.99
N THR A 89 -8.88 -8.03 -6.73
CA THR A 89 -10.10 -8.41 -7.43
C THR A 89 -11.34 -8.24 -6.57
N SER A 90 -12.45 -7.94 -7.19
CA SER A 90 -13.76 -7.85 -6.55
C SER A 90 -14.83 -8.60 -7.37
N SER A 91 -15.94 -8.92 -6.76
CA SER A 91 -17.02 -9.67 -7.40
C SER A 91 -17.94 -8.81 -8.28
N SER A 92 -17.81 -7.48 -8.24
CA SER A 92 -18.67 -6.59 -9.02
C SER A 92 -18.08 -5.20 -9.22
N ILE A 93 -18.50 -4.53 -10.30
CA ILE A 93 -18.12 -3.14 -10.64
C ILE A 93 -18.40 -2.16 -9.47
N PRO A 94 -19.57 -2.16 -8.83
CA PRO A 94 -19.82 -1.28 -7.70
C PRO A 94 -18.89 -1.53 -6.52
N GLN A 95 -18.46 -2.77 -6.31
CA GLN A 95 -17.55 -3.12 -5.23
C GLN A 95 -16.13 -2.63 -5.51
N SER A 96 -15.61 -2.78 -6.74
CA SER A 96 -14.35 -2.17 -7.18
C SER A 96 -14.36 -0.66 -6.98
N ALA A 97 -15.41 -0.01 -7.47
CA ALA A 97 -15.54 1.45 -7.37
C ALA A 97 -15.57 1.94 -5.91
N ARG A 98 -16.30 1.25 -5.02
CA ARG A 98 -16.31 1.57 -3.58
C ARG A 98 -14.94 1.37 -2.94
N LEU A 99 -14.24 0.28 -3.26
CA LEU A 99 -12.90 0.04 -2.73
C LEU A 99 -11.97 1.19 -3.09
N VAL A 100 -11.92 1.58 -4.36
CA VAL A 100 -11.00 2.63 -4.81
C VAL A 100 -11.45 4.01 -4.31
N ARG A 101 -12.69 4.42 -4.60
CA ARG A 101 -13.17 5.79 -4.32
C ARG A 101 -13.36 6.05 -2.83
N ASP A 102 -14.02 5.13 -2.11
CA ASP A 102 -14.37 5.36 -0.72
C ASP A 102 -13.26 4.90 0.24
N LYS A 103 -12.68 3.72 0.04
CA LYS A 103 -11.66 3.21 0.96
C LYS A 103 -10.27 3.74 0.63
N MET A 104 -9.78 3.59 -0.61
CA MET A 104 -8.40 3.98 -0.93
C MET A 104 -8.26 5.50 -1.02
N ILE A 105 -9.11 6.20 -1.78
CA ILE A 105 -8.96 7.65 -1.99
C ILE A 105 -9.47 8.44 -0.78
N LYS A 106 -10.76 8.31 -0.41
CA LYS A 106 -11.35 9.16 0.62
C LYS A 106 -10.84 8.85 2.02
N GLU A 107 -10.80 7.57 2.40
CA GLU A 107 -10.38 7.19 3.75
C GLU A 107 -8.87 7.13 3.87
N ILE A 108 -8.17 6.26 3.12
CA ILE A 108 -6.74 6.03 3.33
C ILE A 108 -5.93 7.24 2.90
N ILE A 109 -6.02 7.68 1.64
CA ILE A 109 -5.19 8.78 1.12
C ILE A 109 -5.56 10.09 1.80
N LYS A 110 -6.83 10.53 1.71
CA LYS A 110 -7.21 11.90 2.10
C LYS A 110 -7.41 12.08 3.60
N LYS A 111 -7.87 11.06 4.32
CA LYS A 111 -8.24 11.19 5.73
C LYS A 111 -7.18 10.68 6.69
N TYR A 112 -6.61 9.50 6.43
CA TYR A 112 -5.78 8.83 7.43
C TYR A 112 -4.28 8.95 7.19
N SER A 113 -3.81 9.04 5.94
CA SER A 113 -2.39 9.06 5.64
C SER A 113 -1.90 10.42 5.15
N PRO A 114 -1.23 11.22 5.99
CA PRO A 114 -0.60 12.46 5.55
C PRO A 114 0.44 12.25 4.45
N TYR A 115 1.18 11.14 4.52
CA TYR A 115 2.20 10.77 3.53
C TYR A 115 1.59 10.50 2.15
N LEU A 116 0.59 9.62 2.06
CA LEU A 116 -0.08 9.30 0.80
C LEU A 116 -0.85 10.50 0.25
N LYS A 117 -1.44 11.32 1.12
CA LYS A 117 -2.09 12.57 0.74
C LYS A 117 -1.10 13.51 0.05
N HIS A 118 0.07 13.70 0.62
CA HIS A 118 1.13 14.52 0.02
C HIS A 118 1.55 13.99 -1.36
N LEU A 119 1.78 12.68 -1.50
CA LEU A 119 2.12 12.07 -2.79
C LEU A 119 1.00 12.25 -3.83
N TYR A 120 -0.26 12.12 -3.42
CA TYR A 120 -1.41 12.29 -4.30
C TYR A 120 -1.57 13.74 -4.77
N GLU A 121 -1.42 14.72 -3.87
CA GLU A 121 -1.49 16.15 -4.18
C GLU A 121 -0.33 16.62 -5.07
N LYS A 122 0.84 16.02 -4.94
CA LYS A 122 2.02 16.29 -5.80
C LYS A 122 1.99 15.55 -7.14
N GLY A 123 1.01 14.67 -7.38
CA GLY A 123 0.90 13.89 -8.61
C GLY A 123 1.85 12.70 -8.70
N TYR A 124 2.56 12.33 -7.62
CA TYR A 124 3.38 11.12 -7.56
C TYR A 124 2.55 9.85 -7.39
N LEU A 125 1.38 9.97 -6.78
CA LEU A 125 0.40 8.89 -6.69
C LEU A 125 -0.80 9.27 -7.55
N THR A 126 -1.05 8.51 -8.61
CA THR A 126 -2.15 8.77 -9.54
C THR A 126 -3.17 7.64 -9.52
N VAL A 127 -4.43 7.97 -9.80
CA VAL A 127 -5.52 6.99 -9.91
C VAL A 127 -6.21 7.21 -11.24
N LYS A 128 -6.25 6.19 -12.08
CA LYS A 128 -6.92 6.21 -13.38
C LYS A 128 -7.94 5.09 -13.46
N MET A 129 -9.07 5.35 -14.08
CA MET A 129 -10.02 4.33 -14.49
C MET A 129 -9.69 3.98 -15.94
N LEU A 130 -9.35 2.73 -16.21
CA LEU A 130 -9.01 2.26 -17.55
C LEU A 130 -10.25 1.79 -18.29
N ASP A 131 -11.16 1.12 -17.58
CA ASP A 131 -12.41 0.58 -18.12
C ASP A 131 -13.44 0.53 -17.00
N GLU A 132 -14.69 0.15 -17.31
CA GLU A 132 -15.74 0.05 -16.32
C GLU A 132 -15.39 -0.97 -15.23
N GLY A 133 -15.22 -0.45 -14.01
CA GLY A 133 -14.82 -1.25 -12.85
C GLY A 133 -13.35 -1.59 -12.75
N VAL A 134 -12.49 -1.14 -13.69
CA VAL A 134 -11.04 -1.35 -13.65
C VAL A 134 -10.32 -0.04 -13.30
N PHE A 135 -9.62 -0.04 -12.20
CA PHE A 135 -8.87 1.12 -11.71
C PHE A 135 -7.39 0.76 -11.57
N VAL A 136 -6.53 1.68 -11.96
CA VAL A 136 -5.08 1.56 -11.77
C VAL A 136 -4.58 2.72 -10.93
N LEU A 137 -3.93 2.39 -9.82
CA LEU A 137 -3.18 3.32 -9.01
C LEU A 137 -1.71 3.16 -9.38
N THR A 138 -1.01 4.26 -9.62
CA THR A 138 0.40 4.25 -9.99
C THR A 138 1.19 5.14 -9.04
N ASN A 139 2.25 4.60 -8.46
CA ASN A 139 3.26 5.36 -7.74
C ASN A 139 4.43 5.62 -8.69
N THR A 140 4.56 6.85 -9.16
CA THR A 140 5.57 7.24 -10.15
C THR A 140 6.99 7.34 -9.59
N LEU A 141 7.15 7.35 -8.26
CA LEU A 141 8.46 7.43 -7.63
C LEU A 141 9.26 6.12 -7.70
N ASN A 142 8.56 4.99 -7.73
CA ASN A 142 9.18 3.67 -7.74
C ASN A 142 8.56 2.72 -8.78
N GLU A 143 7.73 3.27 -9.67
CA GLU A 143 7.11 2.55 -10.80
C GLU A 143 6.25 1.34 -10.38
N SER A 144 5.68 1.38 -9.18
CA SER A 144 4.77 0.35 -8.71
C SER A 144 3.31 0.67 -9.04
N THR A 145 2.52 -0.38 -9.26
CA THR A 145 1.10 -0.24 -9.62
C THR A 145 0.20 -1.10 -8.74
N THR A 146 -1.03 -0.66 -8.56
CA THR A 146 -2.12 -1.47 -8.00
C THR A 146 -3.29 -1.43 -8.95
N THR A 147 -3.64 -2.56 -9.52
CA THR A 147 -4.83 -2.74 -10.35
C THR A 147 -5.97 -3.28 -9.52
N VAL A 148 -7.09 -2.57 -9.50
CA VAL A 148 -8.35 -3.05 -8.91
C VAL A 148 -9.30 -3.39 -10.04
N ALA A 149 -9.70 -4.64 -10.14
CA ALA A 149 -10.51 -5.14 -11.24
C ALA A 149 -11.67 -6.03 -10.75
N VAL A 150 -12.63 -6.27 -11.62
CA VAL A 150 -13.70 -7.23 -11.40
C VAL A 150 -13.24 -8.59 -11.91
N CYS A 151 -13.44 -9.66 -11.11
CA CYS A 151 -13.36 -11.02 -11.63
C CYS A 151 -14.55 -11.23 -12.57
N SER A 152 -14.30 -11.29 -13.89
CA SER A 152 -15.26 -11.86 -14.83
C SER A 152 -15.12 -13.39 -14.79
N GLU A 153 -16.23 -14.09 -14.60
CA GLU A 153 -16.29 -15.53 -14.88
C GLU A 153 -16.07 -15.79 -16.36
#